data_daba0acaad0ff8bf4aa75d54c6398b60
#
_entry.id   daba0acaad0ff8bf4aa75d54c6398b60
#
_cell.length_a   1.000
_cell.length_b   1.000
_cell.length_c   1.000
_cell.angle_alpha   90.00
_cell.angle_beta   90.00
_cell.angle_gamma   90.00
#
_symmetry.space_group_name_H-M   'P 1'
#
loop_
_entity.id
_entity.type
_entity.pdbx_description
1 polymer ?
#
loop_
_entity_poly.entity_id
_entity_poly.type
_entity_poly.pdbx_seq_one_letter_code
_entity_poly.pdbx_strand_id
1 'polypeptide(L)'
;MSVLFYDMYMIQLTDYLYNGDTLIRILHKYSAALEMEAKKTNNIVDLSHVSFLKEYTSLLEHNDFLTSQSQRIREFYKIMAADYPFLAFTFRGRIKSLIRAEEKFNGYIVRYIYEYKQKNNTYPTAEQIVDAVSYYRDLIAYRIVICMPKCHLHSTDNKEEIELNYLYEIA
;
A
#
# COMPACT_ATOMS: atom_id res chain seq x y z
N MET A 1 -2.51 11.38 -31.82
CA MET A 1 -3.91 10.96 -31.81
C MET A 1 -3.92 9.64 -31.07
N SER A 2 -4.32 9.47 -29.91
CA SER A 2 -5.49 9.73 -29.12
C SER A 2 -5.18 9.34 -27.66
N VAL A 3 -4.79 10.28 -26.82
CA VAL A 3 -4.62 10.11 -25.35
C VAL A 3 -5.95 10.41 -24.63
N LEU A 4 -7.03 10.61 -25.37
CA LEU A 4 -8.28 11.20 -24.90
C LEU A 4 -9.41 10.21 -24.59
N PHE A 5 -9.12 8.92 -24.40
CA PHE A 5 -10.17 7.91 -24.16
C PHE A 5 -10.18 7.29 -22.77
N TYR A 6 -9.51 7.89 -21.78
CA TYR A 6 -9.60 7.40 -20.39
C TYR A 6 -10.82 7.93 -19.62
N ASP A 7 -11.60 8.84 -20.20
CA ASP A 7 -12.72 9.50 -19.50
C ASP A 7 -14.12 8.97 -19.85
N MET A 8 -14.24 7.88 -20.59
CA MET A 8 -15.55 7.42 -21.03
C MET A 8 -15.99 6.15 -20.29
N TYR A 9 -16.74 6.33 -19.20
CA TYR A 9 -17.47 5.30 -18.46
C TYR A 9 -16.64 4.28 -17.69
N MET A 10 -15.59 4.70 -17.04
CA MET A 10 -14.98 3.84 -16.01
C MET A 10 -15.90 3.81 -14.79
N ILE A 11 -16.29 2.60 -14.38
CA ILE A 11 -16.92 2.34 -13.09
C ILE A 11 -15.97 2.84 -12.01
N GLN A 12 -16.41 3.82 -11.21
CA GLN A 12 -15.57 4.44 -10.19
C GLN A 12 -15.93 3.90 -8.80
N LEU A 13 -14.93 3.75 -7.94
CA LEU A 13 -15.13 3.38 -6.54
C LEU A 13 -16.10 4.33 -5.82
N THR A 14 -16.07 5.61 -6.15
CA THR A 14 -16.96 6.65 -5.60
C THR A 14 -18.44 6.35 -5.79
N ASP A 15 -18.81 5.63 -6.86
CA ASP A 15 -20.20 5.25 -7.15
C ASP A 15 -20.80 4.30 -6.09
N TYR A 16 -19.94 3.65 -5.30
CA TYR A 16 -20.31 2.65 -4.31
C TYR A 16 -20.16 3.13 -2.85
N LEU A 17 -19.42 4.24 -2.60
CA LEU A 17 -19.05 4.66 -1.24
C LEU A 17 -20.22 5.18 -0.39
N TYR A 18 -21.32 5.63 -0.99
CA TYR A 18 -22.38 6.36 -0.28
C TYR A 18 -23.66 5.57 -0.08
N ASN A 19 -23.64 4.25 -0.31
CA ASN A 19 -24.84 3.41 -0.26
C ASN A 19 -25.10 2.74 1.11
N GLY A 20 -24.37 3.13 2.16
CA GLY A 20 -24.51 2.54 3.50
C GLY A 20 -23.99 1.10 3.63
N ASP A 21 -23.32 0.58 2.63
CA ASP A 21 -22.71 -0.75 2.65
C ASP A 21 -21.44 -0.79 3.49
N THR A 22 -21.12 -1.96 4.02
CA THR A 22 -19.80 -2.20 4.65
C THR A 22 -18.70 -2.14 3.60
N LEU A 23 -17.46 -1.82 4.03
CA LEU A 23 -16.30 -1.72 3.13
C LEU A 23 -16.09 -3.00 2.30
N ILE A 24 -16.20 -4.17 2.92
CA ILE A 24 -16.07 -5.47 2.23
C ILE A 24 -17.15 -5.62 1.15
N ARG A 25 -18.38 -5.25 1.45
CA ARG A 25 -19.49 -5.31 0.50
C ARG A 25 -19.31 -4.34 -0.68
N ILE A 26 -18.79 -3.15 -0.40
CA ILE A 26 -18.41 -2.16 -1.43
C ILE A 26 -17.35 -2.77 -2.36
N LEU A 27 -16.30 -3.36 -1.80
CA LEU A 27 -15.22 -3.97 -2.56
C LEU A 27 -15.71 -5.11 -3.45
N HIS A 28 -16.56 -6.00 -2.94
CA HIS A 28 -17.13 -7.07 -3.75
C HIS A 28 -17.96 -6.53 -4.91
N LYS A 29 -18.84 -5.55 -4.66
CA LYS A 29 -19.66 -4.93 -5.70
C LYS A 29 -18.84 -4.24 -6.76
N TYR A 30 -17.88 -3.40 -6.33
CA TYR A 30 -17.01 -2.64 -7.22
C TYR A 30 -16.12 -3.55 -8.06
N SER A 31 -15.43 -4.51 -7.45
CA SER A 31 -14.57 -5.45 -8.17
C SER A 31 -15.35 -6.33 -9.16
N ALA A 32 -16.57 -6.76 -8.81
CA ALA A 32 -17.42 -7.53 -9.71
C ALA A 32 -17.88 -6.71 -10.93
N ALA A 33 -18.28 -5.45 -10.71
CA ALA A 33 -18.70 -4.57 -11.79
C ALA A 33 -17.54 -4.23 -12.73
N LEU A 34 -16.36 -3.92 -12.17
CA LEU A 34 -15.14 -3.66 -12.93
C LEU A 34 -14.70 -4.90 -13.73
N GLU A 35 -14.79 -6.09 -13.13
CA GLU A 35 -14.45 -7.35 -13.80
C GLU A 35 -15.37 -7.62 -15.01
N MET A 36 -16.68 -7.37 -14.85
CA MET A 36 -17.64 -7.53 -15.96
C MET A 36 -17.31 -6.59 -17.11
N GLU A 37 -17.00 -5.34 -16.83
CA GLU A 37 -16.69 -4.36 -17.86
C GLU A 37 -15.34 -4.64 -18.52
N ALA A 38 -14.32 -4.97 -17.72
CA ALA A 38 -12.99 -5.34 -18.22
C ALA A 38 -13.03 -6.57 -19.15
N LYS A 39 -13.86 -7.56 -18.84
CA LYS A 39 -14.07 -8.73 -19.71
C LYS A 39 -14.78 -8.39 -21.00
N LYS A 40 -15.78 -7.48 -20.98
CA LYS A 40 -16.47 -7.05 -22.21
C LYS A 40 -15.56 -6.27 -23.14
N THR A 41 -14.71 -5.41 -22.57
CA THR A 41 -13.79 -4.55 -23.34
C THR A 41 -12.45 -5.21 -23.63
N ASN A 42 -12.21 -6.43 -23.08
CA ASN A 42 -10.94 -7.13 -23.12
C ASN A 42 -9.78 -6.27 -22.57
N ASN A 43 -10.05 -5.47 -21.55
CA ASN A 43 -9.07 -4.56 -20.93
C ASN A 43 -8.27 -5.29 -19.85
N ILE A 44 -7.05 -5.70 -20.19
CA ILE A 44 -6.18 -6.46 -19.27
C ILE A 44 -5.64 -5.59 -18.11
N VAL A 45 -5.57 -4.27 -18.28
CA VAL A 45 -5.15 -3.34 -17.20
C VAL A 45 -6.22 -3.30 -16.10
N ASP A 46 -7.50 -3.21 -16.50
CA ASP A 46 -8.62 -3.25 -15.55
C ASP A 46 -8.74 -4.64 -14.88
N LEU A 47 -8.44 -5.72 -15.60
CA LEU A 47 -8.37 -7.06 -14.99
C LEU A 47 -7.26 -7.17 -13.94
N SER A 48 -6.12 -6.49 -14.16
CA SER A 48 -5.05 -6.39 -13.15
C SER A 48 -5.50 -5.59 -11.93
N HIS A 49 -6.26 -4.51 -12.15
CA HIS A 49 -6.87 -3.75 -11.07
C HIS A 49 -7.88 -4.57 -10.26
N VAL A 50 -8.73 -5.37 -10.92
CA VAL A 50 -9.61 -6.34 -10.24
C VAL A 50 -8.84 -7.32 -9.38
N SER A 51 -7.71 -7.83 -9.87
CA SER A 51 -6.85 -8.73 -9.09
C SER A 51 -6.30 -8.05 -7.83
N PHE A 52 -5.86 -6.81 -7.94
CA PHE A 52 -5.45 -5.98 -6.81
C PHE A 52 -6.58 -5.78 -5.78
N LEU A 53 -7.80 -5.46 -6.23
CA LEU A 53 -8.96 -5.29 -5.35
C LEU A 53 -9.36 -6.59 -4.64
N LYS A 54 -9.28 -7.74 -5.32
CA LYS A 54 -9.53 -9.05 -4.72
C LYS A 54 -8.48 -9.40 -3.66
N GLU A 55 -7.21 -9.13 -3.91
CA GLU A 55 -6.13 -9.30 -2.93
C GLU A 55 -6.36 -8.40 -1.70
N TYR A 56 -6.72 -7.13 -1.92
CA TYR A 56 -7.03 -6.19 -0.84
C TYR A 56 -8.23 -6.65 -0.01
N THR A 57 -9.29 -7.14 -0.65
CA THR A 57 -10.47 -7.70 0.02
C THR A 57 -10.09 -8.90 0.88
N SER A 58 -9.31 -9.81 0.33
CA SER A 58 -8.82 -10.99 1.04
C SER A 58 -8.00 -10.61 2.28
N LEU A 59 -7.17 -9.59 2.21
CA LEU A 59 -6.41 -9.08 3.37
C LEU A 59 -7.32 -8.55 4.48
N LEU A 60 -8.47 -7.97 4.12
CA LEU A 60 -9.43 -7.46 5.10
C LEU A 60 -10.31 -8.56 5.72
N GLU A 61 -10.62 -9.60 4.96
CA GLU A 61 -11.50 -10.70 5.39
C GLU A 61 -10.78 -11.73 6.28
N HIS A 62 -9.48 -11.94 6.06
CA HIS A 62 -8.74 -12.99 6.75
C HIS A 62 -8.02 -12.48 7.99
N ASN A 63 -8.51 -12.88 9.16
CA ASN A 63 -7.84 -12.63 10.44
C ASN A 63 -6.42 -13.24 10.52
N ASP A 64 -6.12 -14.24 9.70
CA ASP A 64 -4.80 -14.89 9.62
C ASP A 64 -3.69 -13.91 9.23
N PHE A 65 -4.02 -12.87 8.48
CA PHE A 65 -3.10 -11.79 8.18
C PHE A 65 -2.61 -11.10 9.46
N LEU A 66 -3.52 -10.73 10.36
CA LEU A 66 -3.15 -10.09 11.63
C LEU A 66 -2.28 -11.03 12.50
N THR A 67 -2.55 -12.32 12.47
CA THR A 67 -1.78 -13.34 13.22
C THR A 67 -0.37 -13.50 12.65
N SER A 68 -0.23 -13.65 11.34
CA SER A 68 1.09 -13.77 10.69
C SER A 68 1.95 -12.51 10.85
N GLN A 69 1.32 -11.33 10.73
CA GLN A 69 2.01 -10.07 10.97
C GLN A 69 2.38 -9.88 12.43
N SER A 70 1.54 -10.34 13.37
CA SER A 70 1.86 -10.31 14.80
C SER A 70 3.08 -11.13 15.14
N GLN A 71 3.30 -12.27 14.47
CA GLN A 71 4.50 -13.07 14.65
C GLN A 71 5.75 -12.34 14.16
N ARG A 72 5.73 -11.77 12.96
CA ARG A 72 6.83 -10.96 12.42
C ARG A 72 7.16 -9.76 13.31
N ILE A 73 6.13 -9.09 13.81
CA ILE A 73 6.27 -7.98 14.75
C ILE A 73 6.96 -8.43 16.04
N ARG A 74 6.59 -9.60 16.59
CA ARG A 74 7.22 -10.17 17.79
C ARG A 74 8.68 -10.52 17.55
N GLU A 75 9.01 -11.11 16.40
CA GLU A 75 10.38 -11.43 16.01
C GLU A 75 11.22 -10.17 15.88
N PHE A 76 10.71 -9.15 15.19
CA PHE A 76 11.34 -7.84 15.12
C PHE A 76 11.56 -7.23 16.51
N TYR A 77 10.55 -7.28 17.39
CA TYR A 77 10.68 -6.78 18.76
C TYR A 77 11.78 -7.49 19.55
N LYS A 78 11.94 -8.82 19.36
CA LYS A 78 13.02 -9.58 20.02
C LYS A 78 14.39 -9.14 19.55
N ILE A 79 14.56 -8.93 18.26
CA ILE A 79 15.83 -8.44 17.69
C ILE A 79 16.13 -7.05 18.24
N MET A 80 15.18 -6.12 18.15
CA MET A 80 15.36 -4.75 18.63
C MET A 80 15.65 -4.68 20.13
N ALA A 81 14.98 -5.50 20.95
CA ALA A 81 15.22 -5.54 22.39
C ALA A 81 16.59 -6.16 22.74
N ALA A 82 17.13 -7.04 21.89
CA ALA A 82 18.47 -7.60 22.07
C ALA A 82 19.56 -6.58 21.67
N ASP A 83 19.40 -5.92 20.54
CA ASP A 83 20.40 -5.02 19.98
C ASP A 83 20.39 -3.64 20.66
N TYR A 84 19.19 -3.18 21.08
CA TYR A 84 18.98 -1.86 21.69
C TYR A 84 18.19 -1.95 23.01
N PRO A 85 18.73 -2.62 24.05
CA PRO A 85 17.99 -2.88 25.30
C PRO A 85 17.62 -1.62 26.10
N PHE A 86 18.23 -0.49 25.78
CA PHE A 86 17.98 0.81 26.41
C PHE A 86 16.94 1.68 25.66
N LEU A 87 16.51 1.28 24.47
CA LEU A 87 15.47 1.99 23.73
C LEU A 87 14.09 1.44 24.04
N ALA A 88 13.11 2.33 24.15
CA ALA A 88 11.70 1.96 24.14
C ALA A 88 11.16 2.00 22.72
N PHE A 89 10.41 0.96 22.32
CA PHE A 89 9.84 0.84 20.98
C PHE A 89 8.31 0.79 21.04
N THR A 90 7.67 1.51 20.13
CA THR A 90 6.26 1.30 19.81
C THR A 90 6.15 0.93 18.33
N PHE A 91 5.56 -0.22 18.10
CA PHE A 91 5.32 -0.74 16.74
C PHE A 91 3.83 -0.67 16.42
N ARG A 92 3.49 -0.09 15.27
CA ARG A 92 2.12 -0.01 14.78
C ARG A 92 2.07 -0.45 13.33
N GLY A 93 1.29 -1.50 13.05
CA GLY A 93 0.95 -1.91 11.70
C GLY A 93 -0.48 -1.48 11.34
N ARG A 94 -0.69 -1.14 10.08
CA ARG A 94 -2.04 -0.88 9.55
C ARG A 94 -2.14 -1.31 8.10
N ILE A 95 -3.30 -1.77 7.69
CA ILE A 95 -3.68 -1.84 6.28
C ILE A 95 -4.02 -0.41 5.84
N LYS A 96 -3.54 0.00 4.67
CA LYS A 96 -3.88 1.31 4.10
C LYS A 96 -5.37 1.38 3.82
N SER A 97 -5.99 2.54 3.98
CA SER A 97 -7.39 2.70 3.60
C SER A 97 -7.57 2.44 2.10
N LEU A 98 -8.75 1.92 1.72
CA LEU A 98 -9.06 1.60 0.33
C LEU A 98 -8.79 2.78 -0.61
N ILE A 99 -9.27 3.98 -0.27
CA ILE A 99 -9.05 5.18 -1.08
C ILE A 99 -7.55 5.43 -1.31
N ARG A 100 -6.73 5.32 -0.28
CA ARG A 100 -5.28 5.52 -0.40
C ARG A 100 -4.57 4.41 -1.16
N ALA A 101 -5.07 3.18 -1.06
CA ALA A 101 -4.53 2.05 -1.83
C ALA A 101 -4.85 2.22 -3.32
N GLU A 102 -6.08 2.62 -3.64
CA GLU A 102 -6.57 2.91 -4.99
C GLU A 102 -5.82 4.08 -5.63
N GLU A 103 -5.72 5.22 -4.93
CA GLU A 103 -4.95 6.39 -5.39
C GLU A 103 -3.50 6.04 -5.72
N LYS A 104 -2.87 5.24 -4.86
CA LYS A 104 -1.47 4.83 -5.08
C LYS A 104 -1.33 3.85 -6.23
N PHE A 105 -2.23 2.88 -6.35
CA PHE A 105 -2.21 1.94 -7.46
C PHE A 105 -2.34 2.66 -8.80
N ASN A 106 -3.34 3.54 -8.93
CA ASN A 106 -3.53 4.34 -10.13
C ASN A 106 -2.36 5.31 -10.38
N GLY A 107 -1.86 5.95 -9.34
CA GLY A 107 -0.69 6.82 -9.42
C GLY A 107 0.57 6.09 -9.88
N TYR A 108 0.73 4.81 -9.50
CA TYR A 108 1.84 3.98 -9.97
C TYR A 108 1.74 3.70 -11.49
N ILE A 109 0.55 3.37 -11.98
CA ILE A 109 0.30 3.19 -13.43
C ILE A 109 0.65 4.46 -14.21
N VAL A 110 0.11 5.61 -13.78
CA VAL A 110 0.34 6.90 -14.45
C VAL A 110 1.83 7.26 -14.47
N ARG A 111 2.51 7.08 -13.34
CA ARG A 111 3.96 7.33 -13.23
C ARG A 111 4.75 6.42 -14.15
N TYR A 112 4.44 5.12 -14.20
CA TYR A 112 5.09 4.16 -15.06
C TYR A 112 4.94 4.54 -16.55
N ILE A 113 3.73 4.91 -16.98
CA ILE A 113 3.46 5.34 -18.35
C ILE A 113 4.28 6.59 -18.69
N TYR A 114 4.34 7.56 -17.77
CA TYR A 114 5.11 8.79 -17.97
C TYR A 114 6.61 8.52 -18.10
N GLU A 115 7.20 7.78 -17.14
CA GLU A 115 8.62 7.44 -17.12
C GLU A 115 9.01 6.61 -18.35
N TYR A 116 8.18 5.63 -18.74
CA TYR A 116 8.40 4.81 -19.93
C TYR A 116 8.43 5.67 -21.21
N LYS A 117 7.45 6.59 -21.34
CA LYS A 117 7.40 7.51 -22.49
C LYS A 117 8.63 8.42 -22.55
N GLN A 118 9.07 8.96 -21.43
CA GLN A 118 10.28 9.81 -21.38
C GLN A 118 11.53 9.03 -21.82
N LYS A 119 11.65 7.77 -21.40
CA LYS A 119 12.82 6.95 -21.71
C LYS A 119 12.83 6.41 -23.14
N ASN A 120 11.67 5.99 -23.64
CA ASN A 120 11.58 5.24 -24.91
C ASN A 120 10.97 6.06 -26.06
N ASN A 121 10.49 7.27 -25.79
CA ASN A 121 9.77 8.14 -26.72
C ASN A 121 8.49 7.51 -27.32
N THR A 122 8.00 6.41 -26.71
CA THR A 122 6.77 5.69 -27.07
C THR A 122 5.97 5.36 -25.81
N TYR A 123 4.68 5.10 -25.94
CA TYR A 123 3.86 4.62 -24.84
C TYR A 123 4.09 3.12 -24.58
N PRO A 124 4.00 2.64 -23.33
CA PRO A 124 4.04 1.23 -23.04
C PRO A 124 2.80 0.51 -23.58
N THR A 125 2.93 -0.79 -23.86
CA THR A 125 1.78 -1.65 -24.16
C THR A 125 0.99 -1.97 -22.90
N ALA A 126 -0.24 -2.48 -23.06
CA ALA A 126 -1.06 -2.90 -21.92
C ALA A 126 -0.39 -4.02 -21.12
N GLU A 127 0.28 -4.96 -21.78
CA GLU A 127 1.03 -6.05 -21.13
C GLU A 127 2.19 -5.52 -20.28
N GLN A 128 2.92 -4.51 -20.77
CA GLN A 128 4.00 -3.88 -20.02
C GLN A 128 3.48 -3.14 -18.77
N ILE A 129 2.30 -2.52 -18.87
CA ILE A 129 1.65 -1.90 -17.70
C ILE A 129 1.26 -2.98 -16.70
N VAL A 130 0.61 -4.07 -17.13
CA VAL A 130 0.20 -5.17 -16.25
C VAL A 130 1.41 -5.79 -15.55
N ASP A 131 2.51 -6.02 -16.27
CA ASP A 131 3.75 -6.55 -15.69
C ASP A 131 4.30 -5.60 -14.62
N ALA A 132 4.36 -4.31 -14.89
CA ALA A 132 4.84 -3.31 -13.94
C ALA A 132 4.01 -3.27 -12.64
N VAL A 133 2.68 -3.36 -12.73
CA VAL A 133 1.80 -3.32 -11.54
C VAL A 133 1.70 -4.65 -10.81
N SER A 134 2.11 -5.77 -11.41
CA SER A 134 2.10 -7.10 -10.78
C SER A 134 2.95 -7.15 -9.50
N TYR A 135 3.94 -6.28 -9.38
CA TYR A 135 4.82 -6.16 -8.21
C TYR A 135 4.32 -5.18 -7.15
N TYR A 136 3.16 -4.54 -7.37
CA TYR A 136 2.62 -3.60 -6.40
C TYR A 136 2.17 -4.34 -5.13
N ARG A 137 2.77 -4.00 -3.97
CA ARG A 137 2.55 -4.64 -2.67
C ARG A 137 2.37 -3.64 -1.53
N ASP A 138 2.20 -2.36 -1.85
CA ASP A 138 2.15 -1.28 -0.86
C ASP A 138 0.76 -1.15 -0.17
N LEU A 139 0.25 -2.28 0.34
CA LEU A 139 -1.05 -2.36 1.02
C LEU A 139 -0.95 -2.19 2.54
N ILE A 140 0.23 -2.49 3.10
CA ILE A 140 0.47 -2.49 4.53
C ILE A 140 1.50 -1.41 4.85
N ALA A 141 1.26 -0.70 5.91
CA ALA A 141 2.21 0.28 6.43
C ALA A 141 2.56 -0.04 7.88
N TYR A 142 3.84 0.03 8.19
CA TYR A 142 4.34 -0.07 9.55
C TYR A 142 4.93 1.26 10.00
N ARG A 143 4.78 1.54 11.28
CA ARG A 143 5.43 2.67 11.96
C ARG A 143 6.12 2.14 13.21
N ILE A 144 7.41 2.41 13.29
CA ILE A 144 8.20 2.18 14.48
C ILE A 144 8.46 3.55 15.09
N VAL A 145 8.14 3.70 16.37
CA VAL A 145 8.47 4.89 17.14
C VAL A 145 9.47 4.44 18.19
N ILE A 146 10.63 5.06 18.18
CA ILE A 146 11.67 4.85 19.17
C ILE A 146 11.64 5.99 20.20
N CYS A 147 11.98 5.68 21.41
CA CYS A 147 12.08 6.67 22.48
C CYS A 147 13.24 6.29 23.41
N MET A 148 14.14 7.24 23.66
CA MET A 148 15.17 7.13 24.67
C MET A 148 14.57 7.46 26.05
N PRO A 149 14.50 6.50 26.98
CA PRO A 149 14.02 6.76 28.34
C PRO A 149 14.93 7.76 29.05
N LYS A 150 14.34 8.63 29.85
CA LYS A 150 15.08 9.67 30.57
C LYS A 150 16.16 9.13 31.52
N CYS A 151 16.01 7.91 32.01
CA CYS A 151 17.00 7.26 32.88
C CYS A 151 18.33 6.92 32.18
N HIS A 152 18.33 6.93 30.85
CA HIS A 152 19.54 6.70 30.03
C HIS A 152 20.13 7.97 29.43
N LEU A 153 19.59 9.15 29.78
CA LEU A 153 20.07 10.44 29.33
C LEU A 153 20.81 11.17 30.45
N HIS A 154 21.94 11.80 30.10
CA HIS A 154 22.63 12.76 30.96
C HIS A 154 21.99 14.15 30.81
N SER A 155 22.23 15.03 31.77
CA SER A 155 21.66 16.40 31.80
C SER A 155 22.08 17.28 30.62
N THR A 156 23.19 16.92 29.95
CA THR A 156 23.75 17.63 28.81
C THR A 156 23.32 17.03 27.46
N ASP A 157 22.61 15.90 27.48
CA ASP A 157 22.28 15.17 26.27
C ASP A 157 21.12 15.84 25.51
N ASN A 158 21.29 15.96 24.19
CA ASN A 158 20.20 16.32 23.30
C ASN A 158 19.43 15.05 22.92
N LYS A 159 18.29 14.83 23.56
CA LYS A 159 17.44 13.64 23.37
C LYS A 159 17.04 13.45 21.91
N GLU A 160 16.64 14.52 21.21
CA GLU A 160 16.17 14.43 19.82
C GLU A 160 17.28 14.02 18.87
N GLU A 161 18.49 14.50 19.09
CA GLU A 161 19.66 14.14 18.30
C GLU A 161 20.05 12.68 18.50
N ILE A 162 20.02 12.20 19.75
CA ILE A 162 20.31 10.81 20.08
C ILE A 162 19.26 9.88 19.42
N GLU A 163 17.97 10.20 19.57
CA GLU A 163 16.88 9.42 18.95
C GLU A 163 16.99 9.41 17.41
N LEU A 164 17.36 10.52 16.81
CA LEU A 164 17.57 10.65 15.37
C LEU A 164 18.73 9.78 14.89
N ASN A 165 19.85 9.75 15.63
CA ASN A 165 21.00 8.91 15.29
C ASN A 165 20.65 7.42 15.32
N TYR A 166 19.95 6.96 16.37
CA TYR A 166 19.44 5.58 16.42
C TYR A 166 18.42 5.26 15.33
N LEU A 167 17.59 6.23 14.95
CA LEU A 167 16.65 6.04 13.86
C LEU A 167 17.37 5.75 12.54
N TYR A 168 18.47 6.47 12.25
CA TYR A 168 19.29 6.23 11.04
C TYR A 168 20.11 4.94 11.13
N GLU A 169 20.51 4.51 12.31
CA GLU A 169 21.24 3.25 12.51
C GLU A 169 20.34 2.04 12.29
N ILE A 170 19.05 2.13 12.69
CA ILE A 170 18.07 1.05 12.61
C ILE A 170 17.44 0.94 11.21
N ALA A 171 17.36 2.04 10.43
CA ALA A 171 16.71 2.10 9.11
C ALA A 171 17.57 1.52 7.99
#